data_f303f40036676a19af9d711e63cbf1ab
#
_entry.id   f303f40036676a19af9d711e63cbf1ab
#
_cell.length_a   1.000
_cell.length_b   1.000
_cell.length_c   1.000
_cell.angle_alpha   90.00
_cell.angle_beta   90.00
_cell.angle_gamma   90.00
#
_symmetry.space_group_name_H-M   'P 1'
#
loop_
_entity.id
_entity.type
_entity.pdbx_description
1 polymer ?
#
loop_
_entity_poly.entity_id
_entity_poly.type
_entity_poly.pdbx_seq_one_letter_code
_entity_poly.pdbx_strand_id
1 'polypeptide(L)'
;MKRTTLAAAAAALMATAAGQHQQDSCYLFAFFSNNTPDGEQVRYALSDDGLNYTSLNGGRPVVASDTIALKKSIRDPYICRGRDGRTFYMVMTDMRSSEGWQSNDGLILMKSDDLLHWQHTAIDFPTRFPSLEGFGRDNLHAVWAPQLIWDAREGRYMIYYSIGRHDWEYPVGDKRQPYFKLFYSYVNDDFTDITEPRLLFDFGTAAIDGDIIYDGRNGEYVLFFKDEGLPTVNNGFRTRQGVMRATAKELTGPYATEFRHLQKPGQYPVEGSSVFRLIGSDDYILMYDCYAQGYYQFCRSSDLKNFTFVQNTPTRGTFTPRHGSVMHISAAERDRLEAWSALAVAIDALERRPAPTLTLRQLDGRRKLLDEARATLAATADAKRLRKMAARVEGF
;
A
#
# COMPACT_ATOMS: atom_id res chain seq x y z
N MET A 1 -1.70 5.47 42.81
CA MET A 1 -0.94 6.48 42.04
C MET A 1 -0.42 6.01 40.66
N LYS A 2 -0.95 4.95 40.05
CA LYS A 2 -0.48 4.43 38.71
C LYS A 2 -1.47 4.62 37.54
N ARG A 3 -2.63 5.22 37.77
CA ARG A 3 -3.67 5.45 36.71
C ARG A 3 -3.58 6.82 36.01
N THR A 4 -2.90 7.79 36.59
CA THR A 4 -2.78 9.16 36.03
C THR A 4 -1.67 9.31 34.99
N THR A 5 -0.71 8.42 34.94
CA THR A 5 0.42 8.49 33.99
C THR A 5 0.08 7.94 32.59
N LEU A 6 -0.88 7.00 32.47
CA LEU A 6 -1.29 6.48 31.16
C LEU A 6 -2.17 7.47 30.38
N ALA A 7 -3.02 8.22 31.08
CA ALA A 7 -3.88 9.22 30.42
C ALA A 7 -3.07 10.42 29.88
N ALA A 8 -1.97 10.80 30.56
CA ALA A 8 -1.09 11.86 30.11
C ALA A 8 -0.24 11.44 28.88
N ALA A 9 0.16 10.18 28.80
CA ALA A 9 0.89 9.65 27.63
C ALA A 9 -0.01 9.55 26.39
N ALA A 10 -1.29 9.17 26.57
CA ALA A 10 -2.28 9.16 25.48
C ALA A 10 -2.61 10.57 24.97
N ALA A 11 -2.74 11.55 25.89
CA ALA A 11 -2.98 12.96 25.52
C ALA A 11 -1.77 13.59 24.80
N ALA A 12 -0.52 13.25 25.18
CA ALA A 12 0.68 13.69 24.48
C ALA A 12 0.79 13.06 23.08
N LEU A 13 0.34 11.82 22.88
CA LEU A 13 0.27 11.18 21.55
C LEU A 13 -0.77 11.86 20.63
N MET A 14 -1.88 12.34 21.17
CA MET A 14 -2.90 13.05 20.38
C MET A 14 -2.43 14.46 19.97
N ALA A 15 -1.64 15.14 20.80
CA ALA A 15 -1.08 16.46 20.47
C ALA A 15 -0.07 16.42 19.32
N THR A 16 0.71 15.34 19.19
CA THR A 16 1.65 15.15 18.06
C THR A 16 0.92 14.81 16.75
N ALA A 17 -0.17 14.04 16.80
CA ALA A 17 -1.00 13.78 15.63
C ALA A 17 -1.74 15.03 15.14
N ALA A 18 -2.24 15.87 16.06
CA ALA A 18 -2.91 17.14 15.72
C ALA A 18 -1.93 18.17 15.09
N GLY A 19 -0.67 18.18 15.53
CA GLY A 19 0.36 19.06 14.95
C GLY A 19 0.81 18.68 13.54
N GLN A 20 0.76 17.38 13.19
CA GLN A 20 1.07 16.90 11.84
C GLN A 20 -0.01 17.27 10.81
N HIS A 21 -1.30 17.24 11.19
CA HIS A 21 -2.41 17.54 10.27
C HIS A 21 -2.41 18.99 9.73
N GLN A 22 -1.77 19.92 10.41
CA GLN A 22 -1.68 21.32 9.98
C GLN A 22 -0.68 21.54 8.83
N GLN A 23 0.23 20.58 8.56
CA GLN A 23 1.23 20.61 7.49
C GLN A 23 0.83 19.79 6.25
N ASP A 24 -0.12 18.88 6.40
CA ASP A 24 -0.59 18.03 5.30
C ASP A 24 -1.51 18.81 4.38
N SER A 25 -1.31 18.71 3.08
CA SER A 25 -2.08 19.47 2.09
C SER A 25 -2.54 18.65 0.89
N CYS A 26 -2.13 17.38 0.80
CA CYS A 26 -2.37 16.53 -0.36
C CYS A 26 -2.36 15.05 0.05
N TYR A 27 -2.99 14.23 -0.76
CA TYR A 27 -3.01 12.77 -0.60
C TYR A 27 -2.11 12.14 -1.66
N LEU A 28 -1.22 11.25 -1.23
CA LEU A 28 -0.42 10.38 -2.08
C LEU A 28 -1.03 8.99 -2.07
N PHE A 29 -1.41 8.47 -3.22
CA PHE A 29 -1.85 7.10 -3.42
C PHE A 29 -0.72 6.28 -4.06
N ALA A 30 -0.21 5.28 -3.35
CA ALA A 30 0.71 4.29 -3.87
C ALA A 30 -0.07 3.03 -4.27
N PHE A 31 0.13 2.54 -5.50
CA PHE A 31 -0.64 1.43 -6.06
C PHE A 31 0.15 0.65 -7.12
N PHE A 32 -0.33 -0.54 -7.48
CA PHE A 32 0.04 -1.25 -8.71
C PHE A 32 -1.15 -1.25 -9.70
N SER A 33 -0.98 -1.64 -10.95
CA SER A 33 -2.03 -1.45 -11.96
C SER A 33 -2.77 -2.71 -12.37
N ASN A 34 -2.07 -3.75 -12.79
CA ASN A 34 -2.68 -4.95 -13.37
C ASN A 34 -1.72 -6.15 -13.28
N ASN A 35 -2.14 -7.30 -13.82
CA ASN A 35 -1.42 -8.57 -13.76
C ASN A 35 -0.41 -8.74 -14.91
N THR A 36 0.25 -7.69 -15.33
CA THR A 36 1.36 -7.74 -16.30
C THR A 36 2.66 -7.31 -15.64
N PRO A 37 3.84 -7.69 -16.17
CA PRO A 37 5.11 -7.25 -15.60
C PRO A 37 5.27 -5.72 -15.48
N ASP A 38 4.70 -4.96 -16.42
CA ASP A 38 4.62 -3.50 -16.30
C ASP A 38 3.61 -3.06 -15.23
N GLY A 39 2.48 -3.76 -15.12
CA GLY A 39 1.43 -3.45 -14.15
C GLY A 39 1.83 -3.71 -12.70
N GLU A 40 2.62 -4.73 -12.45
CA GLU A 40 3.09 -5.17 -11.13
C GLU A 40 4.33 -4.39 -10.68
N GLN A 41 4.22 -3.06 -10.68
CA GLN A 41 5.24 -2.11 -10.25
C GLN A 41 4.60 -0.95 -9.49
N VAL A 42 5.37 -0.27 -8.64
CA VAL A 42 4.87 0.85 -7.82
C VAL A 42 4.57 2.07 -8.69
N ARG A 43 3.37 2.60 -8.54
CA ARG A 43 2.91 3.84 -9.15
C ARG A 43 2.39 4.78 -8.08
N TYR A 44 2.42 6.08 -8.40
CA TYR A 44 1.90 7.14 -7.54
C TYR A 44 0.83 7.96 -8.26
N ALA A 45 -0.15 8.41 -7.48
CA ALA A 45 -1.07 9.46 -7.89
C ALA A 45 -1.30 10.44 -6.74
N LEU A 46 -1.61 11.69 -7.07
CA LEU A 46 -1.88 12.76 -6.11
C LEU A 46 -3.34 13.18 -6.16
N SER A 47 -3.86 13.63 -5.01
CA SER A 47 -5.21 14.14 -4.87
C SER A 47 -5.26 15.31 -3.90
N ASP A 48 -6.08 16.32 -4.18
CA ASP A 48 -6.38 17.42 -3.26
C ASP A 48 -7.56 17.11 -2.33
N ASP A 49 -8.44 16.18 -2.73
CA ASP A 49 -9.69 15.87 -2.03
C ASP A 49 -9.76 14.43 -1.46
N GLY A 50 -8.76 13.60 -1.76
CA GLY A 50 -8.72 12.18 -1.37
C GLY A 50 -9.67 11.28 -2.17
N LEU A 51 -10.32 11.79 -3.21
CA LEU A 51 -11.31 11.06 -4.00
C LEU A 51 -10.97 11.03 -5.49
N ASN A 52 -10.40 12.12 -6.01
CA ASN A 52 -10.01 12.29 -7.41
C ASN A 52 -8.50 12.37 -7.52
N TYR A 53 -7.90 11.47 -8.29
CA TYR A 53 -6.45 11.29 -8.34
C TYR A 53 -5.89 11.56 -9.73
N THR A 54 -4.72 12.20 -9.77
CA THR A 54 -3.91 12.41 -10.98
C THR A 54 -2.62 11.63 -10.86
N SER A 55 -2.38 10.72 -11.81
CA SER A 55 -1.18 9.89 -11.82
C SER A 55 0.09 10.70 -12.07
N LEU A 56 1.13 10.43 -11.32
CA LEU A 56 2.48 10.90 -11.58
C LEU A 56 3.14 10.10 -12.70
N ASN A 57 4.22 10.64 -13.26
CA ASN A 57 5.03 10.02 -14.32
C ASN A 57 4.21 9.54 -15.54
N GLY A 58 3.08 10.21 -15.84
CA GLY A 58 2.17 9.79 -16.90
C GLY A 58 1.56 8.40 -16.69
N GLY A 59 1.41 7.95 -15.45
CA GLY A 59 0.90 6.64 -15.08
C GLY A 59 1.92 5.50 -15.16
N ARG A 60 3.20 5.82 -15.43
CA ARG A 60 4.28 4.82 -15.44
C ARG A 60 4.82 4.58 -14.03
N PRO A 61 5.55 3.47 -13.81
CA PRO A 61 6.16 3.16 -12.52
C PRO A 61 7.06 4.26 -11.99
N VAL A 62 7.09 4.43 -10.67
CA VAL A 62 8.02 5.31 -9.95
C VAL A 62 9.15 4.53 -9.29
N VAL A 63 8.94 3.23 -9.03
CA VAL A 63 9.96 2.28 -8.58
C VAL A 63 9.88 1.04 -9.45
N ALA A 64 11.02 0.63 -10.00
CA ALA A 64 11.13 -0.58 -10.82
C ALA A 64 11.19 -1.84 -9.93
N SER A 65 10.19 -2.71 -10.04
CA SER A 65 10.06 -3.90 -9.20
C SER A 65 11.16 -4.95 -9.44
N ASP A 66 11.74 -4.99 -10.62
CA ASP A 66 12.82 -5.92 -10.97
C ASP A 66 14.15 -5.62 -10.25
N THR A 67 14.27 -4.44 -9.64
CA THR A 67 15.43 -4.03 -8.84
C THR A 67 15.27 -4.28 -7.35
N ILE A 68 14.05 -4.52 -6.86
CA ILE A 68 13.72 -4.59 -5.43
C ILE A 68 13.10 -5.91 -4.98
N ALA A 69 12.48 -6.67 -5.90
CA ALA A 69 11.71 -7.86 -5.62
C ALA A 69 12.39 -9.13 -6.12
N LEU A 70 12.33 -10.23 -5.36
CA LEU A 70 12.86 -11.54 -5.77
C LEU A 70 12.08 -12.08 -6.97
N LYS A 71 10.76 -11.86 -7.02
CA LYS A 71 9.88 -12.21 -8.14
C LYS A 71 9.95 -11.20 -9.29
N LYS A 72 10.69 -10.10 -9.12
CA LYS A 72 10.77 -8.97 -10.09
C LYS A 72 9.42 -8.36 -10.41
N SER A 73 8.48 -8.47 -9.51
CA SER A 73 7.12 -7.96 -9.58
C SER A 73 6.61 -7.70 -8.16
N ILE A 74 5.80 -6.66 -7.99
CA ILE A 74 5.21 -6.32 -6.70
C ILE A 74 3.71 -6.10 -6.80
N ARG A 75 3.00 -6.29 -5.68
CA ARG A 75 1.58 -5.96 -5.54
C ARG A 75 1.33 -5.29 -4.19
N ASP A 76 0.16 -4.70 -4.05
CA ASP A 76 -0.44 -4.25 -2.79
C ASP A 76 0.46 -3.29 -1.98
N PRO A 77 1.03 -2.21 -2.58
CA PRO A 77 1.91 -1.33 -1.84
C PRO A 77 1.15 -0.57 -0.75
N TYR A 78 1.62 -0.70 0.48
CA TYR A 78 1.23 0.12 1.61
C TYR A 78 2.32 1.12 1.94
N ILE A 79 1.96 2.39 2.04
CA ILE A 79 2.89 3.49 2.33
C ILE A 79 2.47 4.25 3.57
N CYS A 80 3.42 4.58 4.45
CA CYS A 80 3.15 5.41 5.61
C CYS A 80 4.34 6.30 5.98
N ARG A 81 4.05 7.37 6.72
CA ARG A 81 5.06 8.25 7.33
C ARG A 81 5.54 7.68 8.65
N GLY A 82 6.84 7.72 8.87
CA GLY A 82 7.47 7.37 10.13
C GLY A 82 7.09 8.32 11.27
N ARG A 83 7.22 7.84 12.50
CA ARG A 83 6.94 8.65 13.71
C ARG A 83 7.87 9.84 13.89
N ASP A 84 9.04 9.80 13.27
CA ASP A 84 9.98 10.93 13.22
C ASP A 84 9.50 12.08 12.31
N GLY A 85 8.40 11.84 11.55
CA GLY A 85 7.82 12.78 10.61
C GLY A 85 8.64 12.98 9.33
N ARG A 86 9.74 12.25 9.15
CA ARG A 86 10.71 12.42 8.05
C ARG A 86 10.90 11.17 7.20
N THR A 87 11.04 10.03 7.85
CA THR A 87 11.20 8.74 7.18
C THR A 87 9.85 8.27 6.62
N PHE A 88 9.89 7.70 5.44
CA PHE A 88 8.74 7.03 4.82
C PHE A 88 9.03 5.54 4.73
N TYR A 89 8.00 4.75 4.99
CA TYR A 89 8.04 3.30 4.88
C TYR A 89 7.05 2.82 3.82
N MET A 90 7.44 1.81 3.07
CA MET A 90 6.55 1.11 2.15
C MET A 90 6.78 -0.40 2.28
N VAL A 91 5.69 -1.16 2.31
CA VAL A 91 5.74 -2.62 2.33
C VAL A 91 4.85 -3.16 1.22
N MET A 92 5.24 -4.28 0.62
CA MET A 92 4.58 -4.82 -0.57
C MET A 92 4.66 -6.34 -0.61
N THR A 93 3.74 -6.93 -1.34
CA THR A 93 3.78 -8.33 -1.75
C THR A 93 4.85 -8.54 -2.82
N ASP A 94 5.79 -9.47 -2.61
CA ASP A 94 6.77 -9.92 -3.61
C ASP A 94 6.14 -11.02 -4.46
N MET A 95 5.45 -10.67 -5.54
CA MET A 95 4.65 -11.62 -6.31
C MET A 95 4.65 -11.27 -7.80
N ARG A 96 4.70 -12.32 -8.62
CA ARG A 96 4.46 -12.26 -10.07
C ARG A 96 3.27 -13.12 -10.44
N SER A 97 2.14 -12.52 -10.80
CA SER A 97 0.89 -13.23 -11.08
C SER A 97 0.97 -14.18 -12.27
N SER A 98 1.87 -13.91 -13.24
CA SER A 98 2.12 -14.82 -14.37
C SER A 98 2.77 -16.16 -13.99
N GLU A 99 3.35 -16.25 -12.79
CA GLU A 99 3.87 -17.49 -12.19
C GLU A 99 2.81 -18.24 -11.36
N GLY A 100 1.59 -17.69 -11.25
CA GLY A 100 0.48 -18.22 -10.46
C GLY A 100 0.26 -17.45 -9.15
N TRP A 101 -0.95 -17.56 -8.61
CA TRP A 101 -1.34 -16.91 -7.35
C TRP A 101 -0.62 -17.46 -6.11
N GLN A 102 0.04 -18.60 -6.23
CA GLN A 102 0.84 -19.25 -5.19
C GLN A 102 2.36 -19.04 -5.39
N SER A 103 2.75 -18.10 -6.24
CA SER A 103 4.17 -17.86 -6.54
C SER A 103 4.90 -17.01 -5.50
N ASN A 104 4.17 -16.53 -4.50
CA ASN A 104 4.63 -15.56 -3.52
C ASN A 104 4.98 -16.22 -2.18
N ASP A 105 6.25 -16.12 -1.80
CA ASP A 105 6.77 -16.64 -0.53
C ASP A 105 7.27 -15.51 0.40
N GLY A 106 7.06 -14.24 0.04
CA GLY A 106 7.69 -13.17 0.77
C GLY A 106 7.12 -11.77 0.55
N LEU A 107 7.78 -10.83 1.18
CA LEU A 107 7.42 -9.41 1.27
C LEU A 107 8.62 -8.53 0.97
N ILE A 108 8.36 -7.29 0.57
CA ILE A 108 9.38 -6.25 0.41
C ILE A 108 9.19 -5.20 1.50
N LEU A 109 10.28 -4.85 2.17
CA LEU A 109 10.40 -3.73 3.10
C LEU A 109 11.17 -2.61 2.43
N MET A 110 10.67 -1.37 2.50
CA MET A 110 11.34 -0.20 1.92
C MET A 110 11.29 0.99 2.85
N LYS A 111 12.37 1.77 2.89
CA LYS A 111 12.41 3.07 3.57
C LYS A 111 13.03 4.16 2.71
N SER A 112 12.57 5.40 2.88
CA SER A 112 13.00 6.58 2.13
C SER A 112 12.89 7.84 3.00
N ASP A 113 13.70 8.85 2.71
CA ASP A 113 13.60 10.17 3.31
C ASP A 113 12.93 11.20 2.36
N ASP A 114 12.58 10.78 1.13
CA ASP A 114 12.13 11.71 0.10
C ASP A 114 11.02 11.19 -0.82
N LEU A 115 10.52 9.95 -0.63
CA LEU A 115 9.50 9.28 -1.44
C LEU A 115 9.96 8.87 -2.86
N LEU A 116 11.20 9.14 -3.22
CA LEU A 116 11.75 8.91 -4.57
C LEU A 116 12.90 7.89 -4.56
N HIS A 117 13.77 8.00 -3.57
CA HIS A 117 14.93 7.12 -3.42
C HIS A 117 14.69 6.16 -2.25
N TRP A 118 14.64 4.89 -2.55
CA TRP A 118 14.26 3.84 -1.62
C TRP A 118 15.38 2.86 -1.34
N GLN A 119 15.67 2.63 -0.05
CA GLN A 119 16.39 1.44 0.40
C GLN A 119 15.38 0.30 0.52
N HIS A 120 15.77 -0.92 0.21
CA HIS A 120 14.87 -2.07 0.22
C HIS A 120 15.51 -3.33 0.79
N THR A 121 14.67 -4.24 1.28
CA THR A 121 15.02 -5.59 1.66
C THR A 121 13.85 -6.52 1.32
N ALA A 122 14.14 -7.63 0.64
CA ALA A 122 13.17 -8.68 0.40
C ALA A 122 13.26 -9.73 1.51
N ILE A 123 12.13 -10.11 2.08
CA ILE A 123 12.00 -11.15 3.10
C ILE A 123 11.37 -12.39 2.44
N ASP A 124 12.16 -13.42 2.22
CA ASP A 124 11.71 -14.75 1.79
C ASP A 124 11.43 -15.60 3.03
N PHE A 125 10.17 -15.91 3.29
CA PHE A 125 9.73 -16.56 4.54
C PHE A 125 10.35 -17.94 4.74
N PRO A 126 10.39 -18.83 3.72
CA PRO A 126 11.02 -20.14 3.87
C PRO A 126 12.51 -20.06 4.21
N THR A 127 13.22 -19.07 3.66
CA THR A 127 14.64 -18.85 3.98
C THR A 127 14.83 -18.19 5.33
N ARG A 128 13.96 -17.23 5.67
CA ARG A 128 14.06 -16.49 6.93
C ARG A 128 13.62 -17.32 8.14
N PHE A 129 12.65 -18.21 7.96
CA PHE A 129 12.05 -19.02 9.01
C PHE A 129 12.11 -20.52 8.70
N PRO A 130 13.29 -21.11 8.47
CA PRO A 130 13.41 -22.48 7.98
C PRO A 130 12.94 -23.55 9.00
N SER A 131 12.91 -23.20 10.27
CA SER A 131 12.49 -24.09 11.37
C SER A 131 11.04 -23.87 11.80
N LEU A 132 10.35 -22.87 11.24
CA LEU A 132 8.97 -22.57 11.60
C LEU A 132 8.03 -23.53 10.88
N GLU A 133 7.28 -24.31 11.65
CA GLU A 133 6.36 -25.31 11.11
C GLU A 133 5.32 -24.70 10.18
N GLY A 134 5.22 -25.26 8.97
CA GLY A 134 4.27 -24.82 7.95
C GLY A 134 4.69 -23.57 7.14
N PHE A 135 5.92 -23.08 7.31
CA PHE A 135 6.46 -21.95 6.56
C PHE A 135 7.54 -22.36 5.54
N GLY A 136 7.77 -23.65 5.34
CA GLY A 136 8.59 -24.16 4.24
C GLY A 136 7.91 -23.96 2.88
N ARG A 137 8.70 -23.99 1.79
CA ARG A 137 8.20 -23.76 0.41
C ARG A 137 7.08 -24.72 0.01
N ASP A 138 7.13 -25.96 0.49
CA ASP A 138 6.11 -26.97 0.16
C ASP A 138 4.79 -26.78 0.92
N ASN A 139 4.80 -25.97 2.00
CA ASN A 139 3.63 -25.76 2.86
C ASN A 139 3.06 -24.34 2.72
N LEU A 140 3.89 -23.35 2.46
CA LEU A 140 3.46 -21.98 2.31
C LEU A 140 2.76 -21.81 0.96
N HIS A 141 1.50 -21.35 1.00
CA HIS A 141 0.73 -21.11 -0.21
C HIS A 141 0.98 -19.69 -0.74
N ALA A 142 0.90 -18.68 0.14
CA ALA A 142 1.15 -17.29 -0.20
C ALA A 142 1.31 -16.40 1.04
N VAL A 143 1.99 -15.26 0.86
CA VAL A 143 2.12 -14.16 1.83
C VAL A 143 1.72 -12.86 1.13
N TRP A 144 0.53 -12.30 1.46
CA TRP A 144 -0.06 -11.20 0.70
C TRP A 144 -0.33 -9.95 1.51
N ALA A 145 -0.35 -8.82 0.79
CA ALA A 145 -0.88 -7.52 1.22
C ALA A 145 -0.40 -7.09 2.61
N PRO A 146 0.93 -6.89 2.79
CA PRO A 146 1.46 -6.41 4.05
C PRO A 146 1.08 -4.96 4.29
N GLN A 147 0.83 -4.61 5.56
CA GLN A 147 0.67 -3.24 6.00
C GLN A 147 1.44 -3.01 7.31
N LEU A 148 1.58 -1.75 7.72
CA LEU A 148 2.35 -1.33 8.89
C LEU A 148 1.49 -0.49 9.83
N ILE A 149 1.67 -0.73 11.12
CA ILE A 149 1.16 0.14 12.17
C ILE A 149 2.19 0.28 13.29
N TRP A 150 2.28 1.47 13.91
CA TRP A 150 3.12 1.64 15.07
C TRP A 150 2.45 1.06 16.32
N ASP A 151 3.13 0.12 16.95
CA ASP A 151 2.76 -0.37 18.27
C ASP A 151 3.42 0.48 19.36
N ALA A 152 2.61 1.34 20.00
CA ALA A 152 3.12 2.23 21.06
C ALA A 152 3.51 1.48 22.34
N ARG A 153 3.01 0.26 22.54
CA ARG A 153 3.32 -0.58 23.71
C ARG A 153 4.67 -1.26 23.56
N GLU A 154 4.94 -1.79 22.35
CA GLU A 154 6.18 -2.46 22.01
C GLU A 154 7.29 -1.48 21.57
N GLY A 155 6.92 -0.23 21.22
CA GLY A 155 7.84 0.81 20.77
C GLY A 155 8.46 0.55 19.40
N ARG A 156 7.75 -0.17 18.51
CA ARG A 156 8.23 -0.56 17.17
C ARG A 156 7.09 -0.74 16.17
N TYR A 157 7.41 -0.87 14.88
CA TYR A 157 6.42 -1.14 13.84
C TYR A 157 6.02 -2.61 13.85
N MET A 158 4.70 -2.85 13.90
CA MET A 158 4.08 -4.12 13.59
C MET A 158 3.77 -4.15 12.09
N ILE A 159 4.32 -5.12 11.38
CA ILE A 159 3.90 -5.48 10.01
C ILE A 159 2.90 -6.62 10.12
N TYR A 160 1.78 -6.53 9.41
CA TYR A 160 0.76 -7.57 9.37
C TYR A 160 0.37 -7.86 7.92
N TYR A 161 0.00 -9.11 7.67
CA TYR A 161 -0.13 -9.63 6.31
C TYR A 161 -1.01 -10.89 6.31
N SER A 162 -1.49 -11.28 5.14
CA SER A 162 -2.28 -12.49 4.96
C SER A 162 -1.38 -13.68 4.65
N ILE A 163 -1.59 -14.81 5.32
CA ILE A 163 -0.90 -16.07 5.04
C ILE A 163 -1.91 -17.14 4.66
N GLY A 164 -1.68 -17.77 3.51
CA GLY A 164 -2.27 -19.02 3.11
C GLY A 164 -1.29 -20.17 3.24
N ARG A 165 -1.75 -21.37 3.66
CA ARG A 165 -0.95 -22.58 3.71
C ARG A 165 -1.69 -23.72 3.03
N HIS A 166 -0.96 -24.65 2.42
CA HIS A 166 -1.55 -25.81 1.73
C HIS A 166 -2.28 -26.76 2.69
N ASP A 167 -1.80 -26.89 3.92
CA ASP A 167 -2.47 -27.70 4.95
C ASP A 167 -3.74 -27.05 5.54
N TRP A 168 -4.02 -25.77 5.21
CA TRP A 168 -5.26 -25.08 5.60
C TRP A 168 -6.30 -25.03 4.49
N GLU A 169 -6.07 -25.68 3.37
CA GLU A 169 -7.03 -25.71 2.27
C GLU A 169 -8.35 -26.38 2.65
N TYR A 170 -9.44 -25.88 2.11
CA TYR A 170 -10.78 -26.42 2.31
C TYR A 170 -11.42 -26.84 0.97
N PRO A 171 -12.31 -27.86 0.96
CA PRO A 171 -12.94 -28.34 -0.26
C PRO A 171 -14.04 -27.38 -0.73
N VAL A 172 -14.05 -27.09 -2.06
CA VAL A 172 -15.13 -26.41 -2.76
C VAL A 172 -15.49 -27.24 -3.98
N GLY A 173 -16.52 -28.10 -3.87
CA GLY A 173 -16.78 -29.13 -4.86
C GLY A 173 -15.59 -30.08 -4.99
N ASP A 174 -15.10 -30.27 -6.23
CA ASP A 174 -13.93 -31.12 -6.54
C ASP A 174 -12.58 -30.38 -6.40
N LYS A 175 -12.59 -29.12 -5.99
CA LYS A 175 -11.39 -28.28 -5.84
C LYS A 175 -11.10 -28.00 -4.38
N ARG A 176 -9.83 -27.75 -4.09
CA ARG A 176 -9.41 -27.16 -2.82
C ARG A 176 -9.12 -25.68 -3.00
N GLN A 177 -9.50 -24.90 -2.01
CA GLN A 177 -9.28 -23.45 -1.97
C GLN A 177 -8.37 -23.11 -0.79
N PRO A 178 -7.45 -22.15 -0.95
CA PRO A 178 -6.60 -21.73 0.16
C PRO A 178 -7.42 -21.06 1.26
N TYR A 179 -7.04 -21.32 2.50
CA TYR A 179 -7.55 -20.65 3.68
C TYR A 179 -6.53 -19.63 4.14
N PHE A 180 -6.90 -18.37 4.13
CA PHE A 180 -6.03 -17.28 4.56
C PHE A 180 -6.39 -16.77 5.95
N LYS A 181 -5.36 -16.48 6.74
CA LYS A 181 -5.48 -15.84 8.06
C LYS A 181 -4.55 -14.64 8.10
N LEU A 182 -4.86 -13.67 8.95
CA LEU A 182 -3.96 -12.53 9.17
C LEU A 182 -2.94 -12.88 10.24
N PHE A 183 -1.68 -12.60 9.92
CA PHE A 183 -0.53 -12.77 10.80
C PHE A 183 0.16 -11.42 11.00
N TYR A 184 1.03 -11.34 12.00
CA TYR A 184 1.87 -10.18 12.24
C TYR A 184 3.29 -10.57 12.66
N SER A 185 4.20 -9.66 12.43
CA SER A 185 5.59 -9.66 12.91
C SER A 185 5.94 -8.25 13.37
N TYR A 186 7.05 -8.11 14.07
CA TYR A 186 7.63 -6.80 14.34
C TYR A 186 8.85 -6.57 13.48
N VAL A 187 8.96 -5.37 12.92
CA VAL A 187 10.10 -4.96 12.10
C VAL A 187 11.23 -4.50 13.02
N ASN A 188 12.48 -4.79 12.67
CA ASN A 188 13.67 -4.30 13.38
C ASN A 188 13.90 -2.79 13.14
N ASP A 189 14.75 -2.15 13.95
CA ASP A 189 14.99 -0.70 13.88
C ASP A 189 15.57 -0.23 12.54
N ASP A 190 16.36 -1.08 11.88
CA ASP A 190 16.94 -0.77 10.56
C ASP A 190 15.95 -0.93 9.40
N PHE A 191 14.77 -1.49 9.65
CA PHE A 191 13.76 -1.82 8.66
C PHE A 191 14.25 -2.82 7.59
N THR A 192 15.00 -3.84 8.04
CA THR A 192 15.63 -4.84 7.16
C THR A 192 15.26 -6.28 7.51
N ASP A 193 14.55 -6.51 8.61
CA ASP A 193 14.20 -7.84 9.09
C ASP A 193 12.92 -7.81 9.92
N ILE A 194 12.30 -9.00 10.09
CA ILE A 194 11.08 -9.16 10.87
C ILE A 194 11.20 -10.32 11.86
N THR A 195 10.43 -10.28 12.94
CA THR A 195 10.29 -11.40 13.87
C THR A 195 9.48 -12.54 13.27
N GLU A 196 9.50 -13.72 13.90
CA GLU A 196 8.64 -14.84 13.51
C GLU A 196 7.16 -14.42 13.43
N PRO A 197 6.43 -14.92 12.41
CA PRO A 197 4.99 -14.71 12.26
C PRO A 197 4.18 -15.23 13.45
N ARG A 198 3.21 -14.41 13.89
CA ARG A 198 2.22 -14.76 14.90
C ARG A 198 0.83 -14.54 14.38
N LEU A 199 -0.11 -15.39 14.75
CA LEU A 199 -1.50 -15.24 14.38
C LEU A 199 -2.07 -13.93 14.96
N LEU A 200 -2.64 -13.09 14.09
CA LEU A 200 -3.32 -11.85 14.45
C LEU A 200 -4.84 -12.03 14.49
N PHE A 201 -5.40 -12.65 13.44
CA PHE A 201 -6.84 -12.76 13.27
C PHE A 201 -7.23 -13.98 12.44
N ASP A 202 -8.14 -14.76 12.97
CA ASP A 202 -8.81 -15.86 12.32
C ASP A 202 -10.27 -15.87 12.82
N PHE A 203 -11.22 -15.59 11.94
CA PHE A 203 -12.63 -15.53 12.31
C PHE A 203 -13.47 -16.70 11.76
N GLY A 204 -12.77 -17.77 11.32
CA GLY A 204 -13.39 -19.00 10.83
C GLY A 204 -13.72 -18.99 9.33
N THR A 205 -13.39 -17.94 8.59
CA THR A 205 -13.37 -17.90 7.12
C THR A 205 -12.09 -17.24 6.60
N ALA A 206 -11.79 -17.40 5.31
CA ALA A 206 -10.58 -16.81 4.75
C ALA A 206 -10.66 -15.28 4.77
N ALA A 207 -9.62 -14.64 5.30
CA ALA A 207 -9.48 -13.17 5.41
C ALA A 207 -8.16 -12.72 4.80
N ILE A 208 -8.22 -11.69 3.95
CA ILE A 208 -7.05 -11.04 3.36
C ILE A 208 -7.17 -9.52 3.43
N ASP A 209 -6.14 -8.80 2.99
CA ASP A 209 -6.12 -7.34 2.82
C ASP A 209 -6.49 -6.59 4.10
N GLY A 210 -5.83 -6.95 5.20
CA GLY A 210 -6.07 -6.29 6.49
C GLY A 210 -5.57 -4.84 6.46
N ASP A 211 -6.36 -3.90 7.01
CA ASP A 211 -5.99 -2.50 7.24
C ASP A 211 -6.41 -2.08 8.66
N ILE A 212 -5.46 -1.70 9.51
CA ILE A 212 -5.72 -1.38 10.92
C ILE A 212 -5.55 0.11 11.17
N ILE A 213 -6.58 0.72 11.74
CA ILE A 213 -6.55 2.09 12.23
C ILE A 213 -6.89 2.14 13.73
N TYR A 214 -6.25 3.05 14.46
CA TYR A 214 -6.61 3.31 15.86
C TYR A 214 -7.71 4.36 15.95
N ASP A 215 -8.86 3.99 16.49
CA ASP A 215 -9.93 4.95 16.84
C ASP A 215 -9.71 5.51 18.23
N GLY A 216 -9.08 6.69 18.29
CA GLY A 216 -8.79 7.38 19.56
C GLY A 216 -10.05 7.82 20.33
N ARG A 217 -11.21 7.92 19.69
CA ARG A 217 -12.49 8.30 20.34
C ARG A 217 -13.02 7.16 21.19
N ASN A 218 -12.91 5.93 20.70
CA ASN A 218 -13.39 4.72 21.38
C ASN A 218 -12.26 3.96 22.10
N GLY A 219 -10.99 4.36 21.89
CA GLY A 219 -9.82 3.71 22.45
C GLY A 219 -9.73 2.26 21.99
N GLU A 220 -9.88 2.03 20.70
CA GLU A 220 -9.83 0.69 20.09
C GLU A 220 -9.14 0.69 18.73
N TYR A 221 -8.63 -0.46 18.34
CA TYR A 221 -8.14 -0.74 17.00
C TYR A 221 -9.28 -1.27 16.15
N VAL A 222 -9.40 -0.74 14.95
CA VAL A 222 -10.39 -1.16 13.95
C VAL A 222 -9.62 -1.81 12.80
N LEU A 223 -9.84 -3.09 12.60
CA LEU A 223 -9.31 -3.87 11.48
C LEU A 223 -10.37 -3.93 10.39
N PHE A 224 -10.05 -3.42 9.22
CA PHE A 224 -10.78 -3.66 7.98
C PHE A 224 -10.10 -4.80 7.23
N PHE A 225 -10.86 -5.66 6.57
CA PHE A 225 -10.32 -6.79 5.85
C PHE A 225 -11.28 -7.26 4.76
N LYS A 226 -10.77 -7.92 3.75
CA LYS A 226 -11.59 -8.61 2.77
C LYS A 226 -11.97 -10.00 3.30
N ASP A 227 -13.26 -10.25 3.34
CA ASP A 227 -13.83 -11.58 3.50
C ASP A 227 -13.74 -12.30 2.14
N GLU A 228 -12.86 -13.30 2.02
CA GLU A 228 -12.75 -14.15 0.83
C GLU A 228 -13.84 -15.22 0.76
N GLY A 229 -14.53 -15.43 1.87
CA GLY A 229 -15.66 -16.33 2.01
C GLY A 229 -15.37 -17.81 1.83
N LEU A 230 -15.85 -18.60 2.79
CA LEU A 230 -15.95 -20.02 2.62
C LEU A 230 -17.41 -20.38 2.30
N PRO A 231 -17.72 -20.99 1.17
CA PRO A 231 -19.08 -21.44 0.85
C PRO A 231 -19.66 -22.38 1.90
N THR A 232 -18.80 -23.05 2.67
CA THR A 232 -19.16 -24.07 3.66
C THR A 232 -19.25 -23.57 5.09
N VAL A 233 -18.62 -22.42 5.41
CA VAL A 233 -18.69 -21.81 6.76
C VAL A 233 -19.80 -20.77 6.74
N ASN A 234 -21.01 -21.24 6.92
CA ASN A 234 -22.16 -20.37 6.99
C ASN A 234 -22.35 -19.89 8.44
N ASN A 235 -21.67 -18.82 8.81
CA ASN A 235 -21.92 -18.10 10.06
C ASN A 235 -23.27 -17.35 10.05
N GLY A 236 -24.24 -17.81 9.24
CA GLY A 236 -25.48 -17.09 8.98
C GLY A 236 -25.33 -15.89 8.04
N PHE A 237 -24.11 -15.68 7.55
CA PHE A 237 -23.74 -14.56 6.69
C PHE A 237 -23.35 -15.07 5.30
N ARG A 238 -24.07 -14.59 4.29
CA ARG A 238 -23.77 -14.96 2.90
C ARG A 238 -22.63 -14.08 2.40
N THR A 239 -21.41 -14.58 2.47
CA THR A 239 -20.26 -13.85 1.97
C THR A 239 -20.34 -13.65 0.44
N ARG A 240 -19.94 -12.44 0.00
CA ARG A 240 -19.81 -12.07 -1.41
C ARG A 240 -18.42 -11.52 -1.71
N GLN A 241 -17.43 -11.85 -0.90
CA GLN A 241 -16.08 -11.32 -1.02
C GLN A 241 -16.08 -9.78 -0.93
N GLY A 242 -16.28 -9.26 0.25
CA GLY A 242 -16.41 -7.83 0.51
C GLY A 242 -15.65 -7.38 1.74
N VAL A 243 -15.60 -6.07 1.94
CA VAL A 243 -14.92 -5.46 3.08
C VAL A 243 -15.75 -5.59 4.34
N MET A 244 -15.14 -6.14 5.38
CA MET A 244 -15.69 -6.24 6.73
C MET A 244 -14.84 -5.48 7.74
N ARG A 245 -15.31 -5.37 8.98
CA ARG A 245 -14.54 -4.81 10.09
C ARG A 245 -14.59 -5.73 11.32
N ALA A 246 -13.50 -5.63 12.10
CA ALA A 246 -13.41 -6.19 13.43
C ALA A 246 -12.76 -5.17 14.37
N THR A 247 -13.02 -5.26 15.67
CA THR A 247 -12.45 -4.32 16.65
C THR A 247 -11.78 -5.05 17.79
N ALA A 248 -10.72 -4.43 18.36
CA ALA A 248 -10.01 -4.94 19.51
C ALA A 248 -9.54 -3.78 20.42
N LYS A 249 -9.37 -4.05 21.71
CA LYS A 249 -8.78 -3.08 22.66
C LYS A 249 -7.25 -3.08 22.63
N GLU A 250 -6.64 -4.18 22.21
CA GLU A 250 -5.20 -4.33 22.02
C GLU A 250 -4.90 -4.50 20.54
N LEU A 251 -3.76 -3.99 20.08
CA LEU A 251 -3.37 -4.06 18.66
C LEU A 251 -3.27 -5.50 18.15
N THR A 252 -2.81 -6.40 18.98
CA THR A 252 -2.67 -7.83 18.65
C THR A 252 -3.93 -8.66 18.94
N GLY A 253 -5.06 -8.01 19.21
CA GLY A 253 -6.35 -8.67 19.44
C GLY A 253 -6.63 -9.06 20.89
N PRO A 254 -7.62 -9.89 21.15
CA PRO A 254 -8.49 -10.54 20.16
C PRO A 254 -9.44 -9.56 19.46
N TYR A 255 -9.61 -9.74 18.17
CA TYR A 255 -10.53 -8.95 17.36
C TYR A 255 -11.92 -9.61 17.31
N ALA A 256 -12.97 -8.79 17.52
CA ALA A 256 -14.37 -9.20 17.38
C ALA A 256 -14.96 -8.60 16.11
N THR A 257 -15.50 -9.45 15.23
CA THR A 257 -16.09 -9.01 13.96
C THR A 257 -17.59 -8.78 14.05
N GLU A 258 -18.05 -7.79 13.26
CA GLU A 258 -19.47 -7.59 12.98
C GLU A 258 -19.79 -8.20 11.62
N PHE A 259 -20.36 -9.35 11.49
CA PHE A 259 -20.66 -10.04 10.24
C PHE A 259 -21.53 -9.20 9.26
N ARG A 260 -20.95 -8.09 8.77
CA ARG A 260 -21.58 -7.14 7.87
C ARG A 260 -20.57 -6.57 6.89
N HIS A 261 -20.87 -6.59 5.61
CA HIS A 261 -20.09 -5.89 4.59
C HIS A 261 -20.33 -4.37 4.68
N LEU A 262 -19.26 -3.61 4.49
CA LEU A 262 -19.25 -2.15 4.58
C LEU A 262 -19.39 -1.48 3.22
N GLN A 263 -19.05 -2.16 2.14
CA GLN A 263 -19.16 -1.60 0.79
C GLN A 263 -20.62 -1.41 0.39
N LYS A 264 -20.84 -0.49 -0.57
CA LYS A 264 -22.14 -0.36 -1.21
C LYS A 264 -22.58 -1.72 -1.77
N PRO A 265 -23.81 -2.17 -1.50
CA PRO A 265 -24.30 -3.43 -2.05
C PRO A 265 -24.14 -3.50 -3.56
N GLY A 266 -23.56 -4.58 -4.06
CA GLY A 266 -23.29 -4.84 -5.46
C GLY A 266 -23.29 -6.33 -5.76
N GLN A 267 -23.15 -6.69 -7.05
CA GLN A 267 -23.16 -8.09 -7.50
C GLN A 267 -21.74 -8.69 -7.55
N TYR A 268 -20.71 -7.83 -7.53
CA TYR A 268 -19.32 -8.23 -7.76
C TYR A 268 -18.51 -8.12 -6.49
N PRO A 269 -17.46 -8.94 -6.35
CA PRO A 269 -16.53 -8.86 -5.25
C PRO A 269 -15.72 -7.56 -5.30
N VAL A 270 -15.21 -7.13 -4.14
CA VAL A 270 -14.31 -5.98 -3.96
C VAL A 270 -13.16 -6.38 -3.06
N GLU A 271 -12.03 -5.66 -3.16
CA GLU A 271 -10.81 -5.97 -2.39
C GLU A 271 -9.99 -4.73 -2.09
N GLY A 272 -8.86 -4.91 -1.42
CA GLY A 272 -7.85 -3.86 -1.25
C GLY A 272 -8.39 -2.65 -0.51
N SER A 273 -9.05 -2.86 0.62
CA SER A 273 -9.54 -1.75 1.44
C SER A 273 -8.39 -0.94 2.02
N SER A 274 -8.49 0.39 1.92
CA SER A 274 -7.62 1.32 2.63
C SER A 274 -8.48 2.40 3.29
N VAL A 275 -8.17 2.69 4.57
CA VAL A 275 -8.89 3.68 5.36
C VAL A 275 -7.95 4.81 5.74
N PHE A 276 -8.34 6.03 5.41
CA PHE A 276 -7.57 7.22 5.76
C PHE A 276 -8.49 8.35 6.24
N ARG A 277 -7.94 9.25 7.07
CA ARG A 277 -8.65 10.43 7.55
C ARG A 277 -8.64 11.53 6.50
N LEU A 278 -9.72 12.27 6.35
CA LEU A 278 -9.76 13.46 5.52
C LEU A 278 -8.95 14.60 6.15
N ILE A 279 -8.12 15.27 5.35
CA ILE A 279 -7.38 16.47 5.77
C ILE A 279 -8.37 17.55 6.20
N GLY A 280 -8.13 18.14 7.37
CA GLY A 280 -8.98 19.20 7.93
C GLY A 280 -10.36 18.73 8.42
N SER A 281 -10.57 17.42 8.55
CA SER A 281 -11.85 16.83 9.01
C SER A 281 -11.60 15.72 10.04
N ASP A 282 -12.64 15.38 10.79
CA ASP A 282 -12.69 14.21 11.66
C ASP A 282 -13.24 12.96 10.97
N ASP A 283 -13.62 13.08 9.71
CA ASP A 283 -14.15 11.98 8.93
C ASP A 283 -13.06 11.15 8.26
N TYR A 284 -13.42 9.93 7.95
CA TYR A 284 -12.60 8.92 7.30
C TYR A 284 -13.18 8.53 5.95
N ILE A 285 -12.32 8.19 5.04
CA ILE A 285 -12.66 7.54 3.78
C ILE A 285 -12.24 6.06 3.88
N LEU A 286 -13.18 5.19 3.56
CA LEU A 286 -12.90 3.81 3.18
C LEU A 286 -12.94 3.75 1.65
N MET A 287 -11.82 3.42 1.03
CA MET A 287 -11.74 3.15 -0.39
C MET A 287 -11.45 1.67 -0.63
N TYR A 288 -11.88 1.14 -1.77
CA TYR A 288 -11.62 -0.23 -2.17
C TYR A 288 -11.71 -0.41 -3.68
N ASP A 289 -11.01 -1.44 -4.19
CA ASP A 289 -10.93 -1.81 -5.60
C ASP A 289 -12.16 -2.62 -6.04
N CYS A 290 -12.97 -2.06 -6.91
CA CYS A 290 -14.03 -2.76 -7.61
C CYS A 290 -13.45 -3.35 -8.93
N TYR A 291 -12.49 -4.24 -8.80
CA TYR A 291 -11.62 -4.73 -9.88
C TYR A 291 -12.36 -5.36 -11.07
N ALA A 292 -13.51 -5.97 -10.85
CA ALA A 292 -14.35 -6.53 -11.91
C ALA A 292 -15.17 -5.47 -12.65
N GLN A 293 -15.18 -4.21 -12.17
CA GLN A 293 -16.04 -3.14 -12.65
C GLN A 293 -15.26 -1.92 -13.17
N GLY A 294 -13.94 -1.88 -12.95
CA GLY A 294 -13.05 -0.83 -13.48
C GLY A 294 -13.20 0.53 -12.78
N TYR A 295 -13.44 0.54 -11.48
CA TYR A 295 -13.45 1.76 -10.67
C TYR A 295 -13.03 1.48 -9.22
N TYR A 296 -12.52 2.51 -8.55
CA TYR A 296 -12.44 2.58 -7.11
C TYR A 296 -13.74 3.15 -6.53
N GLN A 297 -14.20 2.60 -5.43
CA GLN A 297 -15.36 3.10 -4.71
C GLN A 297 -14.94 3.73 -3.40
N PHE A 298 -15.56 4.86 -3.06
CA PHE A 298 -15.28 5.63 -1.87
C PHE A 298 -16.51 5.75 -1.00
N CYS A 299 -16.36 5.45 0.29
CA CYS A 299 -17.35 5.62 1.32
C CYS A 299 -16.81 6.49 2.45
N ARG A 300 -17.64 7.35 3.05
CA ARG A 300 -17.27 8.27 4.13
C ARG A 300 -17.91 7.85 5.44
N SER A 301 -17.17 8.01 6.54
CA SER A 301 -17.63 7.73 7.89
C SER A 301 -17.07 8.74 8.88
N SER A 302 -17.88 9.14 9.85
CA SER A 302 -17.44 9.93 11.01
C SER A 302 -17.16 9.07 12.25
N ASP A 303 -17.44 7.75 12.20
CA ASP A 303 -17.37 6.86 13.36
C ASP A 303 -16.61 5.53 13.10
N LEU A 304 -16.01 5.36 11.92
CA LEU A 304 -15.33 4.13 11.48
C LEU A 304 -16.22 2.87 11.52
N LYS A 305 -17.52 3.04 11.65
CA LYS A 305 -18.53 1.97 11.75
C LYS A 305 -19.58 2.05 10.64
N ASN A 306 -20.13 3.24 10.43
CA ASN A 306 -21.18 3.49 9.47
C ASN A 306 -20.61 4.26 8.28
N PHE A 307 -20.52 3.59 7.13
CA PHE A 307 -19.97 4.16 5.91
C PHE A 307 -21.09 4.48 4.92
N THR A 308 -21.08 5.70 4.41
CA THR A 308 -22.01 6.17 3.39
C THR A 308 -21.27 6.33 2.07
N PHE A 309 -21.82 5.77 0.99
CA PHE A 309 -21.27 5.91 -0.36
C PHE A 309 -21.10 7.38 -0.75
N VAL A 310 -19.95 7.71 -1.32
CA VAL A 310 -19.62 9.05 -1.84
C VAL A 310 -19.58 9.05 -3.36
N GLN A 311 -18.67 8.29 -3.96
CA GLN A 311 -18.50 8.23 -5.41
C GLN A 311 -17.77 6.97 -5.88
N ASN A 312 -17.84 6.75 -7.21
CA ASN A 312 -16.96 5.85 -7.94
C ASN A 312 -15.98 6.67 -8.77
N THR A 313 -14.68 6.35 -8.67
CA THR A 313 -13.64 6.97 -9.50
C THR A 313 -13.16 5.96 -10.52
N PRO A 314 -13.38 6.19 -11.83
CA PRO A 314 -13.00 5.24 -12.88
C PRO A 314 -11.49 5.00 -12.93
N THR A 315 -11.10 3.73 -13.08
CA THR A 315 -9.71 3.30 -13.28
C THR A 315 -9.41 3.19 -14.76
N ARG A 316 -8.97 4.28 -15.39
CA ARG A 316 -8.74 4.36 -16.84
C ARG A 316 -7.63 5.35 -17.22
N GLY A 317 -7.17 5.24 -18.46
CA GLY A 317 -6.11 6.11 -18.98
C GLY A 317 -4.79 5.89 -18.23
N THR A 318 -4.24 6.95 -17.66
CA THR A 318 -3.02 6.89 -16.84
C THR A 318 -3.28 6.53 -15.38
N PHE A 319 -4.55 6.56 -14.93
CA PHE A 319 -4.96 6.21 -13.57
C PHE A 319 -5.68 4.86 -13.58
N THR A 320 -4.91 3.79 -13.36
CA THR A 320 -5.40 2.40 -13.41
C THR A 320 -5.04 1.65 -12.13
N PRO A 321 -5.35 2.18 -10.95
CA PRO A 321 -4.97 1.54 -9.70
C PRO A 321 -5.70 0.21 -9.50
N ARG A 322 -4.93 -0.72 -8.94
CA ARG A 322 -5.40 -1.87 -8.19
C ARG A 322 -5.06 -1.62 -6.73
N HIS A 323 -5.20 -2.61 -5.86
CA HIS A 323 -4.94 -2.52 -4.44
C HIS A 323 -3.70 -1.67 -4.11
N GLY A 324 -3.84 -0.77 -3.14
CA GLY A 324 -2.80 0.16 -2.68
C GLY A 324 -3.30 0.98 -1.49
N SER A 325 -2.52 1.95 -1.05
CA SER A 325 -2.85 2.75 0.14
C SER A 325 -2.60 4.24 -0.04
N VAL A 326 -3.29 5.04 0.76
CA VAL A 326 -3.21 6.50 0.75
C VAL A 326 -2.51 7.03 1.98
N MET A 327 -1.60 7.97 1.78
CA MET A 327 -0.90 8.70 2.83
C MET A 327 -1.05 10.21 2.63
N HIS A 328 -1.13 10.97 3.72
CA HIS A 328 -1.05 12.42 3.68
C HIS A 328 0.37 12.90 3.43
N ILE A 329 0.54 13.90 2.58
CA ILE A 329 1.81 14.55 2.31
C ILE A 329 1.71 16.07 2.41
N SER A 330 2.84 16.70 2.71
CA SER A 330 2.98 18.15 2.76
C SER A 330 3.06 18.77 1.36
N ALA A 331 2.87 20.09 1.27
CA ALA A 331 3.05 20.86 0.04
C ALA A 331 4.48 20.72 -0.53
N ALA A 332 5.50 20.64 0.31
CA ALA A 332 6.89 20.48 -0.12
C ALA A 332 7.16 19.09 -0.71
N GLU A 333 6.56 18.05 -0.15
CA GLU A 333 6.66 16.68 -0.69
C GLU A 333 5.92 16.55 -2.02
N ARG A 334 4.73 17.14 -2.12
CA ARG A 334 3.99 17.25 -3.37
C ARG A 334 4.83 17.93 -4.45
N ASP A 335 5.40 19.12 -4.14
CA ASP A 335 6.22 19.90 -5.05
C ASP A 335 7.41 19.10 -5.61
N ARG A 336 8.05 18.31 -4.75
CA ARG A 336 9.14 17.40 -5.09
C ARG A 336 8.70 16.29 -6.06
N LEU A 337 7.60 15.62 -5.74
CA LEU A 337 7.05 14.53 -6.55
C LEU A 337 6.59 15.02 -7.93
N GLU A 338 5.95 16.18 -8.00
CA GLU A 338 5.53 16.82 -9.26
C GLU A 338 6.75 17.22 -10.12
N ALA A 339 7.80 17.79 -9.50
CA ALA A 339 9.03 18.15 -10.19
C ALA A 339 9.78 16.93 -10.73
N TRP A 340 9.85 15.86 -9.97
CA TRP A 340 10.41 14.58 -10.41
C TRP A 340 9.60 13.99 -11.57
N SER A 341 8.29 13.97 -11.45
CA SER A 341 7.37 13.49 -12.49
C SER A 341 7.52 14.28 -13.80
N ALA A 342 7.63 15.62 -13.73
CA ALA A 342 7.82 16.46 -14.90
C ALA A 342 9.11 16.10 -15.65
N LEU A 343 10.23 15.91 -14.92
CA LEU A 343 11.49 15.50 -15.54
C LEU A 343 11.40 14.10 -16.15
N ALA A 344 10.79 13.15 -15.46
CA ALA A 344 10.63 11.79 -15.97
C ALA A 344 9.77 11.74 -17.25
N VAL A 345 8.70 12.53 -17.30
CA VAL A 345 7.84 12.69 -18.50
C VAL A 345 8.60 13.35 -19.65
N ALA A 346 9.39 14.41 -19.37
CA ALA A 346 10.19 15.10 -20.39
C ALA A 346 11.27 14.17 -21.00
N ILE A 347 11.94 13.35 -20.17
CA ILE A 347 12.90 12.34 -20.63
C ILE A 347 12.22 11.36 -21.60
N ASP A 348 11.10 10.76 -21.19
CA ASP A 348 10.37 9.79 -22.01
C ASP A 348 9.88 10.41 -23.34
N ALA A 349 9.36 11.63 -23.30
CA ALA A 349 8.93 12.36 -24.49
C ALA A 349 10.09 12.61 -25.46
N LEU A 350 11.27 13.00 -24.94
CA LEU A 350 12.45 13.20 -25.77
C LEU A 350 12.97 11.87 -26.33
N GLU A 351 12.99 10.79 -25.56
CA GLU A 351 13.39 9.46 -26.02
C GLU A 351 12.55 8.91 -27.17
N ARG A 352 11.24 9.13 -27.10
CA ARG A 352 10.28 8.69 -28.13
C ARG A 352 10.19 9.61 -29.34
N ARG A 353 10.77 10.83 -29.25
CA ARG A 353 10.71 11.77 -30.37
C ARG A 353 11.49 11.23 -31.57
N PRO A 354 10.86 11.04 -32.74
CA PRO A 354 11.57 10.64 -33.96
C PRO A 354 12.69 11.62 -34.30
N ALA A 355 13.80 11.10 -34.79
CA ALA A 355 14.98 11.91 -35.09
C ALA A 355 15.52 11.77 -36.55
N PRO A 356 14.66 11.58 -37.57
CA PRO A 356 15.12 11.25 -38.93
C PRO A 356 15.92 12.40 -39.58
N THR A 357 15.78 13.63 -39.09
CA THR A 357 16.42 14.85 -39.64
C THR A 357 17.55 15.41 -38.81
N LEU A 358 17.86 14.77 -37.66
CA LEU A 358 18.95 15.25 -36.79
C LEU A 358 20.31 14.90 -37.36
N THR A 359 21.24 15.86 -37.33
CA THR A 359 22.64 15.63 -37.63
C THR A 359 23.30 14.78 -36.54
N LEU A 360 24.45 14.17 -36.85
CA LEU A 360 25.24 13.40 -35.89
C LEU A 360 25.57 14.20 -34.61
N ARG A 361 25.89 15.49 -34.76
CA ARG A 361 26.16 16.39 -33.64
C ARG A 361 24.91 16.60 -32.75
N GLN A 362 23.75 16.76 -33.35
CA GLN A 362 22.47 16.89 -32.61
C GLN A 362 22.10 15.58 -31.92
N LEU A 363 22.30 14.43 -32.55
CA LEU A 363 22.08 13.13 -31.94
C LEU A 363 23.00 12.91 -30.71
N ASP A 364 24.30 13.28 -30.82
CA ASP A 364 25.22 13.22 -29.68
C ASP A 364 24.81 14.19 -28.56
N GLY A 365 24.39 15.40 -28.90
CA GLY A 365 23.84 16.37 -27.95
C GLY A 365 22.61 15.84 -27.22
N ARG A 366 21.66 15.23 -27.96
CA ARG A 366 20.46 14.59 -27.37
C ARG A 366 20.84 13.46 -26.39
N ARG A 367 21.74 12.57 -26.78
CA ARG A 367 22.22 11.48 -25.92
C ARG A 367 22.81 12.03 -24.62
N LYS A 368 23.76 12.99 -24.70
CA LYS A 368 24.37 13.59 -23.52
C LYS A 368 23.36 14.27 -22.59
N LEU A 369 22.38 14.95 -23.16
CA LEU A 369 21.31 15.59 -22.38
C LEU A 369 20.43 14.56 -21.67
N LEU A 370 20.07 13.46 -22.35
CA LEU A 370 19.31 12.36 -21.73
C LEU A 370 20.10 11.69 -20.60
N ASP A 371 21.39 11.44 -20.78
CA ASP A 371 22.26 10.87 -19.75
C ASP A 371 22.36 11.78 -18.52
N GLU A 372 22.54 13.10 -18.72
CA GLU A 372 22.54 14.10 -17.64
C GLU A 372 21.18 14.18 -16.93
N ALA A 373 20.08 14.13 -17.69
CA ALA A 373 18.73 14.16 -17.14
C ALA A 373 18.41 12.93 -16.30
N ARG A 374 18.75 11.73 -16.77
CA ARG A 374 18.60 10.48 -16.00
C ARG A 374 19.46 10.48 -14.74
N ALA A 375 20.74 10.94 -14.84
CA ALA A 375 21.59 11.08 -13.68
C ALA A 375 21.03 12.08 -12.66
N THR A 376 20.41 13.18 -13.12
CA THR A 376 19.75 14.15 -12.25
C THR A 376 18.53 13.54 -11.56
N LEU A 377 17.70 12.80 -12.31
CA LEU A 377 16.50 12.13 -11.78
C LEU A 377 16.85 11.11 -10.68
N ALA A 378 17.95 10.39 -10.84
CA ALA A 378 18.43 9.38 -9.92
C ALA A 378 19.17 9.95 -8.69
N ALA A 379 19.70 11.16 -8.77
CA ALA A 379 20.63 11.70 -7.77
C ALA A 379 20.03 12.76 -6.84
N THR A 380 18.82 13.27 -7.11
CA THR A 380 18.29 14.39 -6.34
C THR A 380 16.78 14.39 -6.22
N ALA A 381 16.32 14.80 -5.04
CA ALA A 381 14.92 15.14 -4.76
C ALA A 381 14.70 16.66 -4.66
N ASP A 382 15.66 17.49 -5.05
CA ASP A 382 15.52 18.95 -5.09
C ASP A 382 14.62 19.39 -6.25
N ALA A 383 13.43 19.88 -5.93
CA ALA A 383 12.39 20.24 -6.89
C ALA A 383 12.87 21.34 -7.89
N LYS A 384 13.66 22.31 -7.44
CA LYS A 384 14.18 23.37 -8.32
C LYS A 384 15.17 22.83 -9.35
N ARG A 385 16.07 21.94 -8.91
CA ARG A 385 17.04 21.30 -9.81
C ARG A 385 16.34 20.39 -10.82
N LEU A 386 15.35 19.61 -10.38
CA LEU A 386 14.54 18.74 -11.23
C LEU A 386 13.80 19.55 -12.31
N ARG A 387 13.11 20.64 -11.95
CA ARG A 387 12.41 21.51 -12.90
C ARG A 387 13.34 22.18 -13.88
N LYS A 388 14.51 22.65 -13.42
CA LYS A 388 15.51 23.24 -14.31
C LYS A 388 15.98 22.24 -15.37
N MET A 389 16.18 20.98 -14.99
CA MET A 389 16.56 19.94 -15.94
C MET A 389 15.40 19.57 -16.87
N ALA A 390 14.17 19.48 -16.39
CA ALA A 390 12.98 19.24 -17.21
C ALA A 390 12.85 20.31 -18.32
N ALA A 391 12.94 21.58 -17.99
CA ALA A 391 12.89 22.67 -18.97
C ALA A 391 14.01 22.60 -20.03
N ARG A 392 15.21 22.13 -19.67
CA ARG A 392 16.30 21.89 -20.65
C ARG A 392 15.98 20.74 -21.60
N VAL A 393 15.39 19.66 -21.09
CA VAL A 393 14.99 18.49 -21.89
C VAL A 393 13.84 18.84 -22.85
N GLU A 394 12.86 19.59 -22.40
CA GLU A 394 11.73 20.06 -23.21
C GLU A 394 12.15 21.03 -24.32
N GLY A 395 13.17 21.86 -24.05
CA GLY A 395 13.71 22.86 -25.00
C GLY A 395 14.63 22.27 -26.07
N PHE A 396 15.01 20.99 -25.99
CA PHE A 396 15.79 20.31 -27.02
C PHE A 396 14.89 19.81 -28.16
#